data_7358f8243108da3ab6b4b01d7318b032
#
_entry.id   7358f8243108da3ab6b4b01d7318b032
#
_cell.length_a   1.000
_cell.length_b   1.000
_cell.length_c   1.000
_cell.angle_alpha   90.00
_cell.angle_beta   90.00
_cell.angle_gamma   90.00
#
_symmetry.space_group_name_H-M   'P 1'
#
loop_
_entity.id
_entity.type
_entity.pdbx_description
1 polymer ?
#
loop_
_entity_poly.entity_id
_entity_poly.type
_entity_poly.pdbx_seq_one_letter_code
_entity_poly.pdbx_strand_id
1 'polypeptide(L)'
;THRLMIGVDIMKDFGASPVSPERAPEGSAETDRRLSNLNLFRELTLYYSLDRQMGKTGLSVTAGIFPRRMAEGNYSRAFFSDSLRFYDNNLEGLLVKVSRPKANFEIGCDWMGQYGTFRRERFMIFSSGEGKVASMLSLGYSAYLYHYSCSETAGGVVDNVLINPYLKFDFAHMVDFQILSLRL
;
A
#
# COMPACT_ATOMS: atom_id res chain seq x y z
N THR A 1 5.27 22.65 2.39
CA THR A 1 3.80 22.72 2.40
C THR A 1 3.26 21.75 3.44
N HIS A 2 2.26 22.19 4.19
CA HIS A 2 1.52 21.39 5.16
C HIS A 2 0.09 21.21 4.65
N ARG A 3 -0.44 20.00 4.70
CA ARG A 3 -1.82 19.71 4.28
C ARG A 3 -2.48 18.78 5.30
N LEU A 4 -3.72 19.10 5.66
CA LEU A 4 -4.63 18.22 6.36
C LEU A 4 -5.75 17.84 5.39
N MET A 5 -6.01 16.56 5.23
CA MET A 5 -7.03 16.03 4.33
C MET A 5 -8.03 15.21 5.12
N ILE A 6 -9.30 15.44 4.83
CA ILE A 6 -10.43 14.68 5.37
C ILE A 6 -11.29 14.27 4.17
N GLY A 7 -11.64 13.00 4.11
CA GLY A 7 -12.45 12.43 3.03
C GLY A 7 -13.20 11.19 3.49
N VAL A 8 -14.10 10.74 2.65
CA VAL A 8 -14.89 9.52 2.87
C VAL A 8 -14.93 8.76 1.55
N ASP A 9 -14.59 7.48 1.58
CA ASP A 9 -14.74 6.61 0.44
C ASP A 9 -16.12 5.95 0.46
N ILE A 10 -16.86 6.15 -0.63
CA ILE A 10 -18.18 5.57 -0.83
C ILE A 10 -18.07 4.54 -1.93
N MET A 11 -18.39 3.29 -1.63
CA MET A 11 -18.44 2.24 -2.63
C MET A 11 -19.83 1.62 -2.67
N LYS A 12 -20.37 1.45 -3.88
CA LYS A 12 -21.58 0.70 -4.13
C LYS A 12 -21.33 -0.31 -5.24
N ASP A 13 -21.49 -1.58 -4.92
CA ASP A 13 -21.45 -2.65 -5.92
C ASP A 13 -22.75 -2.65 -6.72
N PHE A 14 -22.66 -2.45 -8.04
CA PHE A 14 -23.80 -2.55 -8.95
C PHE A 14 -23.80 -3.93 -9.62
N GLY A 15 -24.93 -4.64 -9.52
CA GLY A 15 -25.11 -5.93 -10.18
C GLY A 15 -24.47 -7.13 -9.47
N ALA A 16 -23.88 -6.95 -8.30
CA ALA A 16 -23.47 -8.07 -7.48
C ALA A 16 -24.68 -8.77 -6.90
N SER A 17 -24.88 -10.04 -7.24
CA SER A 17 -25.85 -10.88 -6.56
C SER A 17 -25.33 -11.15 -5.14
N PRO A 18 -26.14 -10.99 -4.09
CA PRO A 18 -25.72 -11.40 -2.76
C PRO A 18 -25.35 -12.89 -2.80
N VAL A 19 -24.22 -13.22 -2.19
CA VAL A 19 -23.83 -14.64 -2.02
C VAL A 19 -24.98 -15.35 -1.32
N SER A 20 -25.46 -16.46 -1.91
CA SER A 20 -26.56 -17.23 -1.33
C SER A 20 -26.20 -17.63 0.11
N PRO A 21 -27.12 -17.42 1.07
CA PRO A 21 -26.87 -17.75 2.49
C PRO A 21 -26.45 -19.20 2.73
N GLU A 22 -26.80 -20.08 1.81
CA GLU A 22 -26.51 -21.54 1.85
C GLU A 22 -25.01 -21.88 1.70
N ARG A 23 -24.17 -20.92 1.27
CA ARG A 23 -22.71 -21.13 1.12
C ARG A 23 -21.87 -20.40 2.15
N ALA A 24 -22.46 -19.62 3.04
CA ALA A 24 -21.73 -18.95 4.08
C ALA A 24 -21.61 -19.88 5.32
N PRO A 25 -20.43 -19.98 5.95
CA PRO A 25 -20.30 -20.68 7.22
C PRO A 25 -21.27 -20.12 8.26
N GLU A 26 -21.91 -21.01 9.04
CA GLU A 26 -22.79 -20.59 10.12
C GLU A 26 -22.08 -19.57 11.03
N GLY A 27 -22.67 -18.40 11.21
CA GLY A 27 -22.16 -17.31 12.04
C GLY A 27 -21.54 -16.12 11.29
N SER A 28 -21.16 -16.25 10.00
CA SER A 28 -20.57 -15.13 9.23
C SER A 28 -21.60 -14.36 8.39
N ALA A 29 -22.66 -15.03 7.94
CA ALA A 29 -23.58 -14.47 6.95
C ALA A 29 -24.47 -13.35 7.49
N GLU A 30 -24.81 -13.36 8.77
CA GLU A 30 -25.70 -12.35 9.35
C GLU A 30 -24.95 -11.07 9.72
N THR A 31 -23.69 -11.21 10.13
CA THR A 31 -22.82 -10.07 10.40
C THR A 31 -22.42 -9.39 9.10
N ASP A 32 -22.06 -10.14 8.08
CA ASP A 32 -21.72 -9.61 6.75
C ASP A 32 -22.93 -9.00 6.02
N ARG A 33 -24.14 -9.55 6.22
CA ARG A 33 -25.38 -8.96 5.70
C ARG A 33 -25.71 -7.61 6.31
N ARG A 34 -25.54 -7.46 7.62
CA ARG A 34 -25.75 -6.17 8.31
C ARG A 34 -24.72 -5.14 7.92
N LEU A 35 -23.48 -5.57 7.73
CA LEU A 35 -22.39 -4.70 7.28
C LEU A 35 -22.56 -4.31 5.80
N SER A 36 -22.96 -5.21 4.90
CA SER A 36 -23.13 -4.91 3.48
C SER A 36 -24.32 -3.97 3.19
N ASN A 37 -25.35 -3.98 4.03
CA ASN A 37 -26.49 -3.09 3.87
C ASN A 37 -26.30 -1.69 4.46
N LEU A 38 -25.28 -1.51 5.32
CA LEU A 38 -24.98 -0.23 6.00
C LEU A 38 -23.73 0.48 5.45
N ASN A 39 -22.92 -0.19 4.64
CA ASN A 39 -21.64 0.33 4.19
C ASN A 39 -21.72 1.12 2.88
N LEU A 40 -22.48 2.19 2.90
CA LEU A 40 -22.31 3.27 1.92
C LEU A 40 -20.97 3.99 2.17
N PHE A 41 -20.53 4.07 3.41
CA PHE A 41 -19.24 4.64 3.84
C PHE A 41 -18.27 3.51 4.12
N ARG A 42 -17.34 3.28 3.24
CA ARG A 42 -16.42 2.15 3.36
C ARG A 42 -15.19 2.48 4.16
N GLU A 43 -14.61 3.63 3.94
CA GLU A 43 -13.41 4.07 4.63
C GLU A 43 -13.39 5.57 4.86
N LEU A 44 -12.78 5.97 5.97
CA LEU A 44 -12.46 7.34 6.28
C LEU A 44 -11.04 7.63 5.78
N THR A 45 -10.86 8.75 5.09
CA THR A 45 -9.55 9.32 4.80
C THR A 45 -9.32 10.50 5.73
N LEU A 46 -8.29 10.41 6.58
CA LEU A 46 -7.88 11.46 7.49
C LEU A 46 -6.36 11.42 7.65
N TYR A 47 -5.66 12.33 7.01
CA TYR A 47 -4.22 12.38 7.10
C TYR A 47 -3.65 13.79 7.09
N TYR A 48 -2.47 13.90 7.68
CA TYR A 48 -1.61 15.05 7.58
C TYR A 48 -0.42 14.74 6.67
N SER A 49 -0.06 15.68 5.80
CA SER A 49 1.14 15.58 4.99
C SER A 49 2.02 16.83 5.08
N LEU A 50 3.32 16.60 5.14
CA LEU A 50 4.37 17.60 5.10
C LEU A 50 5.25 17.36 3.88
N ASP A 51 5.30 18.32 2.97
CA ASP A 51 6.24 18.33 1.85
C ASP A 51 7.24 19.46 2.01
N ARG A 52 8.52 19.14 1.94
CA ARG A 52 9.62 20.11 2.08
C ARG A 52 10.67 19.88 1.01
N GLN A 53 11.05 20.95 0.34
CA GLN A 53 12.17 20.95 -0.58
C GLN A 53 13.42 21.48 0.13
N MET A 54 14.51 20.74 0.08
CA MET A 54 15.81 21.07 0.66
C MET A 54 16.89 20.99 -0.44
N GLY A 55 17.08 22.10 -1.15
CA GLY A 55 17.93 22.11 -2.34
C GLY A 55 17.41 21.14 -3.42
N LYS A 56 18.20 20.12 -3.76
CA LYS A 56 17.83 19.09 -4.75
C LYS A 56 17.12 17.87 -4.12
N THR A 57 16.85 17.91 -2.82
CA THR A 57 16.20 16.81 -2.10
C THR A 57 14.77 17.20 -1.72
N GLY A 58 13.79 16.47 -2.20
CA GLY A 58 12.41 16.54 -1.74
C GLY A 58 12.19 15.53 -0.60
N LEU A 59 11.52 15.97 0.46
CA LEU A 59 11.04 15.14 1.56
C LEU A 59 9.53 15.26 1.63
N SER A 60 8.84 14.12 1.66
CA SER A 60 7.41 14.04 1.93
C SER A 60 7.16 13.08 3.09
N VAL A 61 6.36 13.52 4.05
CA VAL A 61 5.93 12.71 5.20
C VAL A 61 4.43 12.77 5.28
N THR A 62 3.78 11.62 5.27
CA THR A 62 2.31 11.50 5.38
C THR A 62 1.99 10.57 6.53
N ALA A 63 1.05 10.96 7.40
CA ALA A 63 0.63 10.17 8.55
C ALA A 63 -0.89 10.23 8.72
N GLY A 64 -1.49 9.09 9.08
CA GLY A 64 -2.92 8.92 9.29
C GLY A 64 -3.52 7.83 8.40
N ILE A 65 -4.75 8.03 7.94
CA ILE A 65 -5.47 7.14 7.02
C ILE A 65 -5.44 7.81 5.65
N PHE A 66 -4.61 7.32 4.74
CA PHE A 66 -4.34 7.94 3.44
C PHE A 66 -4.37 6.94 2.29
N PRO A 67 -4.70 7.38 1.05
CA PRO A 67 -4.80 6.50 -0.08
C PRO A 67 -3.51 5.72 -0.36
N ARG A 68 -3.61 4.40 -0.52
CA ARG A 68 -2.50 3.48 -0.84
C ARG A 68 -1.75 3.87 -2.13
N ARG A 69 -2.43 4.54 -3.07
CA ARG A 69 -1.81 5.09 -4.28
C ARG A 69 -0.76 6.18 -4.03
N MET A 70 -0.66 6.71 -2.80
CA MET A 70 0.40 7.65 -2.43
C MET A 70 1.76 6.96 -2.26
N ALA A 71 1.79 5.64 -2.09
CA ALA A 71 2.97 4.82 -2.25
C ALA A 71 3.28 4.68 -3.74
N GLU A 72 4.33 5.35 -4.19
CA GLU A 72 4.71 5.49 -5.61
C GLU A 72 5.82 4.51 -6.01
N GLY A 73 6.32 3.73 -5.07
CA GLY A 73 7.35 2.72 -5.29
C GLY A 73 6.91 1.63 -6.26
N ASN A 74 7.88 0.91 -6.76
CA ASN A 74 7.69 -0.10 -7.79
C ASN A 74 7.23 -1.43 -7.20
N TYR A 75 6.02 -1.45 -6.66
CA TYR A 75 5.43 -2.61 -6.00
C TYR A 75 4.70 -3.51 -7.00
N SER A 76 5.08 -4.78 -7.04
CA SER A 76 4.35 -5.81 -7.79
C SER A 76 3.04 -6.19 -7.09
N ARG A 77 2.21 -7.00 -7.75
CA ARG A 77 0.98 -7.55 -7.15
C ARG A 77 1.21 -8.40 -5.91
N ALA A 78 2.44 -8.91 -5.70
CA ALA A 78 2.80 -9.62 -4.48
C ALA A 78 2.85 -8.71 -3.25
N PHE A 79 3.05 -7.40 -3.45
CA PHE A 79 3.02 -6.39 -2.38
C PHE A 79 1.62 -5.83 -2.16
N PHE A 80 1.01 -5.35 -3.23
CA PHE A 80 -0.33 -4.76 -3.22
C PHE A 80 -1.18 -5.42 -4.30
N SER A 81 -1.95 -6.44 -3.91
CA SER A 81 -2.85 -7.12 -4.82
C SER A 81 -3.93 -6.17 -5.35
N ASP A 82 -4.52 -6.51 -6.49
CA ASP A 82 -5.63 -5.72 -7.04
C ASP A 82 -6.84 -5.72 -6.10
N SER A 83 -7.09 -6.84 -5.41
CA SER A 83 -8.11 -6.94 -4.38
C SER A 83 -7.84 -5.98 -3.21
N LEU A 84 -6.62 -5.94 -2.71
CA LEU A 84 -6.23 -5.01 -1.65
C LEU A 84 -6.42 -3.55 -2.08
N ARG A 85 -6.00 -3.21 -3.31
CA ARG A 85 -6.15 -1.84 -3.85
C ARG A 85 -7.61 -1.43 -4.06
N PHE A 86 -8.50 -2.40 -4.26
CA PHE A 86 -9.92 -2.14 -4.52
C PHE A 86 -10.75 -2.15 -3.23
N TYR A 87 -10.53 -3.13 -2.35
CA TYR A 87 -11.32 -3.33 -1.15
C TYR A 87 -10.77 -2.65 0.10
N ASP A 88 -9.48 -2.35 0.13
CA ASP A 88 -8.74 -1.69 1.21
C ASP A 88 -7.77 -0.70 0.56
N ASN A 89 -8.34 0.40 0.08
CA ASN A 89 -7.62 1.35 -0.76
C ASN A 89 -6.80 2.37 0.04
N ASN A 90 -6.93 2.39 1.36
CA ASN A 90 -6.16 3.24 2.25
C ASN A 90 -5.05 2.48 3.00
N LEU A 91 -4.04 3.22 3.41
CA LEU A 91 -3.01 2.84 4.35
C LEU A 91 -3.32 3.51 5.69
N GLU A 92 -3.19 2.77 6.78
CA GLU A 92 -3.33 3.30 8.13
C GLU A 92 -1.95 3.39 8.78
N GLY A 93 -1.31 4.55 8.77
CA GLY A 93 0.00 4.67 9.37
C GLY A 93 0.86 5.82 8.88
N LEU A 94 2.07 5.50 8.39
CA LEU A 94 3.09 6.47 8.02
C LEU A 94 3.70 6.13 6.66
N LEU A 95 3.96 7.16 5.86
CA LEU A 95 4.71 7.08 4.62
C LEU A 95 5.74 8.22 4.57
N VAL A 96 7.00 7.87 4.39
CA VAL A 96 8.10 8.83 4.19
C VAL A 96 8.68 8.61 2.81
N LYS A 97 8.78 9.69 2.03
CA LYS A 97 9.36 9.67 0.68
C LYS A 97 10.52 10.67 0.61
N VAL A 98 11.60 10.24 0.01
CA VAL A 98 12.76 11.08 -0.31
C VAL A 98 13.00 11.02 -1.81
N SER A 99 13.00 12.16 -2.47
CA SER A 99 13.24 12.27 -3.91
C SER A 99 14.47 13.13 -4.21
N ARG A 100 15.26 12.69 -5.17
CA ARG A 100 16.40 13.40 -5.75
C ARG A 100 16.37 13.27 -7.26
N PRO A 101 17.09 14.10 -8.03
CA PRO A 101 17.07 14.04 -9.50
C PRO A 101 17.44 12.68 -10.11
N LYS A 102 18.22 11.86 -9.40
CA LYS A 102 18.70 10.55 -9.86
C LYS A 102 18.34 9.39 -8.94
N ALA A 103 17.59 9.63 -7.87
CA ALA A 103 17.22 8.59 -6.91
C ALA A 103 15.93 8.93 -6.20
N ASN A 104 15.16 7.92 -5.90
CA ASN A 104 14.00 7.99 -5.02
C ASN A 104 14.08 6.88 -3.98
N PHE A 105 13.43 7.12 -2.87
CA PHE A 105 13.30 6.18 -1.77
C PHE A 105 11.98 6.44 -1.06
N GLU A 106 11.30 5.39 -0.69
CA GLU A 106 10.16 5.48 0.21
C GLU A 106 10.14 4.31 1.20
N ILE A 107 9.61 4.61 2.36
CA ILE A 107 9.31 3.62 3.40
C ILE A 107 7.97 3.96 4.02
N GLY A 108 7.14 2.95 4.23
CA GLY A 108 5.84 3.11 4.87
C GLY A 108 5.55 1.98 5.84
N CYS A 109 4.61 2.26 6.72
CA CYS A 109 4.02 1.30 7.62
C CYS A 109 2.50 1.35 7.45
N ASP A 110 1.89 0.19 7.27
CA ASP A 110 0.45 -0.02 7.18
C ASP A 110 0.00 -0.86 8.36
N TRP A 111 -0.81 -0.29 9.25
CA TRP A 111 -1.35 -0.97 10.41
C TRP A 111 -2.70 -1.59 10.07
N MET A 112 -2.71 -2.89 9.76
CA MET A 112 -3.86 -3.59 9.19
C MET A 112 -4.79 -4.22 10.23
N GLY A 113 -4.43 -4.24 11.50
CA GLY A 113 -5.27 -4.82 12.53
C GLY A 113 -4.67 -4.79 13.92
N GLN A 114 -5.53 -4.54 14.91
CA GLN A 114 -5.18 -4.54 16.33
C GLN A 114 -5.34 -5.93 16.94
N TYR A 115 -4.49 -6.21 17.95
CA TYR A 115 -4.66 -7.34 18.84
C TYR A 115 -6.02 -7.30 19.58
N GLY A 116 -6.66 -8.44 19.74
CA GLY A 116 -7.92 -8.58 20.46
C GLY A 116 -8.37 -10.02 20.57
N THR A 117 -9.53 -10.25 21.19
CA THR A 117 -10.02 -11.60 21.48
C THR A 117 -10.13 -12.49 20.24
N PHE A 118 -10.68 -11.97 19.15
CA PHE A 118 -10.82 -12.66 17.85
C PHE A 118 -10.07 -11.96 16.72
N ARG A 119 -9.25 -10.95 17.04
CA ARG A 119 -8.48 -10.17 16.06
C ARG A 119 -7.01 -10.40 16.30
N ARG A 120 -6.28 -10.58 15.21
CA ARG A 120 -4.83 -10.72 15.23
C ARG A 120 -4.20 -9.38 14.90
N GLU A 121 -3.10 -9.06 15.58
CA GLU A 121 -2.26 -7.94 15.22
C GLU A 121 -1.62 -8.19 13.85
N ARG A 122 -1.72 -7.21 12.97
CA ARG A 122 -1.15 -7.26 11.63
C ARG A 122 -0.64 -5.89 11.24
N PHE A 123 0.57 -5.84 10.77
CA PHE A 123 1.10 -4.66 10.12
C PHE A 123 2.08 -5.04 9.01
N MET A 124 2.27 -4.13 8.09
CA MET A 124 3.24 -4.29 7.02
C MET A 124 4.16 -3.07 6.99
N ILE A 125 5.46 -3.30 7.09
CA ILE A 125 6.47 -2.30 6.75
C ILE A 125 6.90 -2.58 5.33
N PHE A 126 6.80 -1.58 4.45
CA PHE A 126 7.18 -1.71 3.05
C PHE A 126 8.14 -0.59 2.65
N SER A 127 8.98 -0.87 1.69
CA SER A 127 9.98 0.09 1.20
C SER A 127 10.27 -0.15 -0.27
N SER A 128 10.57 0.93 -0.98
CA SER A 128 11.05 0.88 -2.35
C SER A 128 12.09 1.97 -2.58
N GLY A 129 13.05 1.69 -3.44
CA GLY A 129 14.03 2.66 -3.86
C GLY A 129 14.54 2.36 -5.26
N GLU A 130 14.84 3.40 -6.01
CA GLU A 130 15.49 3.33 -7.32
C GLU A 130 16.55 4.42 -7.42
N GLY A 131 17.72 4.07 -7.95
CA GLY A 131 18.80 5.01 -8.20
C GLY A 131 19.42 4.81 -9.57
N LYS A 132 19.62 5.90 -10.32
CA LYS A 132 20.28 5.91 -11.62
C LYS A 132 21.79 5.86 -11.40
N VAL A 133 22.43 4.75 -11.79
CA VAL A 133 23.88 4.50 -11.61
C VAL A 133 24.70 4.82 -12.85
N ALA A 134 24.04 4.78 -14.04
CA ALA A 134 24.64 5.18 -15.33
C ALA A 134 23.57 5.85 -16.21
N SER A 135 23.96 6.37 -17.37
CA SER A 135 23.01 7.04 -18.29
C SER A 135 21.81 6.17 -18.68
N MET A 136 22.02 4.88 -18.83
CA MET A 136 21.00 3.93 -19.24
C MET A 136 20.65 2.89 -18.18
N LEU A 137 21.30 2.93 -16.99
CA LEU A 137 21.15 1.89 -15.97
C LEU A 137 20.67 2.48 -14.65
N SER A 138 19.58 1.93 -14.13
CA SER A 138 19.10 2.14 -12.76
C SER A 138 19.09 0.82 -11.99
N LEU A 139 19.40 0.91 -10.72
CA LEU A 139 19.22 -0.15 -9.73
C LEU A 139 18.04 0.20 -8.85
N GLY A 140 17.23 -0.78 -8.54
CA GLY A 140 16.11 -0.58 -7.64
C GLY A 140 15.78 -1.81 -6.82
N TYR A 141 14.91 -1.61 -5.86
CA TYR A 141 14.35 -2.68 -5.06
C TYR A 141 12.96 -2.31 -4.58
N SER A 142 12.19 -3.32 -4.21
CA SER A 142 11.04 -3.21 -3.32
C SER A 142 11.10 -4.32 -2.29
N ALA A 143 10.68 -4.01 -1.06
CA ALA A 143 10.72 -4.94 0.06
C ALA A 143 9.53 -4.75 0.97
N TYR A 144 9.09 -5.81 1.66
CA TYR A 144 8.21 -5.71 2.81
C TYR A 144 8.61 -6.69 3.91
N LEU A 145 8.26 -6.32 5.13
CA LEU A 145 8.10 -7.17 6.27
C LEU A 145 6.62 -7.16 6.64
N TYR A 146 5.96 -8.32 6.55
CA TYR A 146 4.58 -8.50 6.98
C TYR A 146 4.55 -9.27 8.29
N HIS A 147 4.09 -8.60 9.34
CA HIS A 147 3.92 -9.18 10.67
C HIS A 147 2.48 -9.64 10.87
N TYR A 148 2.33 -10.86 11.37
CA TYR A 148 1.05 -11.47 11.70
C TYR A 148 1.19 -12.18 13.04
N SER A 149 0.57 -11.61 14.07
CA SER A 149 0.72 -12.07 15.44
C SER A 149 -0.50 -12.87 15.93
N CYS A 150 -0.43 -13.29 17.19
CA CYS A 150 -1.51 -14.00 17.89
C CYS A 150 -2.73 -13.11 18.17
N SER A 151 -3.82 -13.75 18.60
CA SER A 151 -4.96 -13.13 19.28
C SER A 151 -5.01 -13.65 20.72
N GLU A 152 -5.94 -13.17 21.55
CA GLU A 152 -6.15 -13.71 22.90
C GLU A 152 -6.47 -15.21 22.90
N THR A 153 -7.10 -15.71 21.83
CA THR A 153 -7.57 -17.11 21.72
C THR A 153 -6.71 -17.99 20.82
N ALA A 154 -5.80 -17.42 20.04
CA ALA A 154 -4.96 -18.15 19.11
C ALA A 154 -3.49 -17.69 19.19
N GLY A 155 -2.60 -18.61 19.54
CA GLY A 155 -1.16 -18.38 19.59
C GLY A 155 -0.51 -18.38 18.20
N GLY A 156 0.74 -17.95 18.15
CA GLY A 156 1.63 -17.99 16.99
C GLY A 156 1.89 -16.62 16.35
N VAL A 157 3.14 -16.42 15.97
CA VAL A 157 3.63 -15.23 15.25
C VAL A 157 4.25 -15.71 13.96
N VAL A 158 3.94 -15.03 12.85
CA VAL A 158 4.53 -15.28 11.54
C VAL A 158 4.99 -13.97 10.96
N ASP A 159 6.27 -13.90 10.62
CA ASP A 159 6.89 -12.80 9.92
C ASP A 159 7.25 -13.23 8.50
N ASN A 160 6.71 -12.54 7.51
CA ASN A 160 7.03 -12.78 6.11
C ASN A 160 7.85 -11.61 5.56
N VAL A 161 8.96 -11.94 4.92
CA VAL A 161 9.82 -10.97 4.26
C VAL A 161 9.86 -11.27 2.77
N LEU A 162 9.64 -10.25 1.97
CA LEU A 162 9.84 -10.30 0.53
C LEU A 162 10.76 -9.17 0.11
N ILE A 163 11.77 -9.48 -0.70
CA ILE A 163 12.69 -8.50 -1.28
C ILE A 163 12.81 -8.78 -2.76
N ASN A 164 12.49 -7.78 -3.58
CA ASN A 164 12.59 -7.81 -5.04
C ASN A 164 13.62 -6.77 -5.50
N PRO A 165 14.90 -7.10 -5.66
CA PRO A 165 15.85 -6.25 -6.35
C PRO A 165 15.59 -6.31 -7.86
N TYR A 166 15.89 -5.22 -8.59
CA TYR A 166 15.79 -5.18 -10.04
C TYR A 166 16.82 -4.25 -10.68
N LEU A 167 17.09 -4.54 -11.94
CA LEU A 167 17.83 -3.71 -12.88
C LEU A 167 16.86 -3.14 -13.91
N LYS A 168 17.02 -1.85 -14.22
CA LYS A 168 16.24 -1.19 -15.27
C LYS A 168 17.19 -0.58 -16.29
N PHE A 169 17.03 -0.99 -17.55
CA PHE A 169 17.76 -0.43 -18.68
C PHE A 169 16.84 0.51 -19.46
N ASP A 170 17.27 1.73 -19.70
CA ASP A 170 16.54 2.72 -20.48
C ASP A 170 17.23 2.91 -21.82
N PHE A 171 16.57 2.49 -22.89
CA PHE A 171 17.05 2.54 -24.27
C PHE A 171 16.41 3.68 -25.08
N ALA A 172 15.56 4.50 -24.47
CA ALA A 172 14.80 5.54 -25.18
C ALA A 172 15.68 6.46 -26.03
N HIS A 173 16.87 6.80 -25.51
CA HIS A 173 17.82 7.68 -26.20
C HIS A 173 18.55 7.04 -27.40
N MET A 174 18.48 5.69 -27.54
CA MET A 174 19.16 4.99 -28.61
C MET A 174 18.32 4.84 -29.88
N VAL A 175 17.01 4.90 -29.76
CA VAL A 175 16.06 4.54 -30.82
C VAL A 175 14.97 5.58 -31.05
N ASP A 176 15.17 6.78 -30.57
CA ASP A 176 14.23 7.92 -30.73
C ASP A 176 12.79 7.64 -30.27
N PHE A 177 12.65 6.82 -29.23
CA PHE A 177 11.39 6.60 -28.55
C PHE A 177 11.30 7.49 -27.32
N GLN A 178 10.09 7.92 -26.96
CA GLN A 178 9.86 8.67 -25.73
C GLN A 178 10.12 7.84 -24.48
N ILE A 179 9.76 6.56 -24.52
CA ILE A 179 10.01 5.59 -23.46
C ILE A 179 10.31 4.22 -24.07
N LEU A 180 11.48 3.67 -23.80
CA LEU A 180 11.83 2.29 -24.08
C LEU A 180 12.70 1.77 -22.93
N SER A 181 12.16 0.92 -22.07
CA SER A 181 12.86 0.38 -20.93
C SER A 181 12.64 -1.12 -20.77
N LEU A 182 13.66 -1.83 -20.33
CA LEU A 182 13.61 -3.23 -19.91
C LEU A 182 13.90 -3.28 -18.41
N ARG A 183 13.07 -4.01 -17.69
CA ARG A 183 13.25 -4.30 -16.28
C ARG A 183 13.43 -5.81 -16.08
N LEU A 184 14.49 -6.17 -15.39
CA LEU A 184 14.85 -7.55 -15.02
C LEU A 184 14.86 -7.69 -13.50
#